data_a15347a2fc9709ac3b4273acf7ef9209
#
_entry.id   a15347a2fc9709ac3b4273acf7ef9209
#
_cell.length_a   1.000
_cell.length_b   1.000
_cell.length_c   1.000
_cell.angle_alpha   90.00
_cell.angle_beta   90.00
_cell.angle_gamma   90.00
#
_symmetry.space_group_name_H-M   'P 1'
#
loop_
_entity.id
_entity.type
_entity.pdbx_description
1 polymer ?
#
loop_
_entity_poly.entity_id
_entity_poly.type
_entity_poly.pdbx_seq_one_letter_code
_entity_poly.pdbx_strand_id
1 'polypeptide(L)'
;MATTSGSQAQGTAEEQQLAQQLFKQINQDRAANNLPPLTWEPRLERSARQHDLVMAAGCGLMHQCPNEPDLGTRISNQGVQWQEVGENIGEGGPVYSNSDAWNMVLMIHQGMMGEKPPDDGHRRNLLSKDFHRIGISIYIDSKNTLWLTEDFAN
;
A
#
# COMPACT_ATOMS: atom_id res chain seq x y z
N MET A 1 -5.12 30.87 2.71
CA MET A 1 -5.54 29.89 1.72
C MET A 1 -4.31 29.21 1.13
N ALA A 2 -3.90 28.09 1.64
CA ALA A 2 -3.04 27.11 0.96
C ALA A 2 -2.40 26.18 1.98
N THR A 3 -3.14 25.20 2.49
CA THR A 3 -2.55 24.17 3.36
C THR A 3 -3.10 22.77 3.11
N THR A 4 -3.84 22.57 2.03
CA THR A 4 -4.38 21.23 1.72
C THR A 4 -3.45 20.38 0.87
N SER A 5 -2.48 20.98 0.18
CA SER A 5 -1.58 20.26 -0.72
C SER A 5 -0.56 19.39 0.01
N GLY A 6 -0.05 19.83 1.17
CA GLY A 6 0.98 19.11 1.89
C GLY A 6 0.49 17.86 2.62
N SER A 7 -0.73 17.90 3.16
CA SER A 7 -1.29 16.76 3.91
C SER A 7 -1.72 15.60 3.00
N GLN A 8 -2.18 15.89 1.76
CA GLN A 8 -2.48 14.84 0.79
C GLN A 8 -1.21 14.15 0.30
N ALA A 9 -0.14 14.90 0.06
CA ALA A 9 1.11 14.35 -0.43
C ALA A 9 1.81 13.42 0.57
N GLN A 10 1.60 13.63 1.88
CA GLN A 10 2.31 12.88 2.93
C GLN A 10 1.41 11.97 3.76
N GLY A 11 0.10 12.09 3.60
CA GLY A 11 -0.85 11.41 4.49
C GLY A 11 -1.01 12.10 5.84
N THR A 12 -2.14 11.86 6.49
CA THR A 12 -2.40 12.33 7.85
C THR A 12 -1.59 11.50 8.86
N ALA A 13 -1.44 12.00 10.08
CA ALA A 13 -0.78 11.24 11.15
C ALA A 13 -1.47 9.89 11.39
N GLU A 14 -2.80 9.86 11.31
CA GLU A 14 -3.58 8.63 11.46
C GLU A 14 -3.34 7.64 10.33
N GLU A 15 -3.33 8.11 9.08
CA GLU A 15 -3.04 7.30 7.90
C GLU A 15 -1.62 6.72 7.98
N GLN A 16 -0.65 7.53 8.41
CA GLN A 16 0.72 7.07 8.61
C GLN A 16 0.82 6.01 9.71
N GLN A 17 0.11 6.19 10.80
CA GLN A 17 0.08 5.22 11.90
C GLN A 17 -0.53 3.89 11.46
N LEU A 18 -1.62 3.92 10.69
CA LEU A 18 -2.24 2.72 10.12
C LEU A 18 -1.26 1.98 9.21
N ALA A 19 -0.53 2.70 8.37
CA ALA A 19 0.48 2.11 7.50
C ALA A 19 1.59 1.43 8.29
N GLN A 20 2.06 2.04 9.39
CA GLN A 20 3.08 1.44 10.25
C GLN A 20 2.56 0.21 11.00
N GLN A 21 1.31 0.22 11.43
CA GLN A 21 0.67 -0.95 12.03
C GLN A 21 0.59 -2.11 11.05
N LEU A 22 0.22 -1.84 9.80
CA LEU A 22 0.18 -2.86 8.75
C LEU A 22 1.59 -3.38 8.43
N PHE A 23 2.58 -2.50 8.34
CA PHE A 23 3.97 -2.90 8.15
C PHE A 23 4.43 -3.89 9.21
N LYS A 24 4.11 -3.61 10.47
CA LYS A 24 4.42 -4.52 11.58
C LYS A 24 3.73 -5.87 11.41
N GLN A 25 2.45 -5.86 11.04
CA GLN A 25 1.68 -7.10 10.82
C GLN A 25 2.28 -7.92 9.67
N ILE A 26 2.64 -7.28 8.56
CA ILE A 26 3.27 -7.96 7.42
C ILE A 26 4.56 -8.66 7.87
N ASN A 27 5.40 -7.98 8.63
CA ASN A 27 6.66 -8.57 9.10
C ASN A 27 6.44 -9.69 10.12
N GLN A 28 5.38 -9.64 10.93
CA GLN A 28 5.00 -10.75 11.79
C GLN A 28 4.57 -11.97 10.96
N ASP A 29 3.78 -11.76 9.91
CA ASP A 29 3.35 -12.85 9.03
C ASP A 29 4.52 -13.45 8.25
N ARG A 30 5.47 -12.60 7.82
CA ARG A 30 6.70 -13.08 7.19
C ARG A 30 7.52 -13.94 8.13
N ALA A 31 7.69 -13.50 9.38
CA ALA A 31 8.41 -14.27 10.40
C ALA A 31 7.73 -15.63 10.66
N ALA A 32 6.40 -15.67 10.69
CA ALA A 32 5.63 -16.91 10.85
C ALA A 32 5.83 -17.87 9.67
N ASN A 33 6.26 -17.36 8.52
CA ASN A 33 6.58 -18.14 7.32
C ASN A 33 8.08 -18.27 7.07
N ASN A 34 8.89 -18.06 8.10
CA ASN A 34 10.36 -18.19 8.08
C ASN A 34 11.05 -17.27 7.06
N LEU A 35 10.49 -16.07 6.85
CA LEU A 35 11.03 -15.06 5.95
C LEU A 35 11.62 -13.90 6.74
N PRO A 36 12.70 -13.28 6.25
CA PRO A 36 13.25 -12.08 6.89
C PRO A 36 12.27 -10.90 6.74
N PRO A 37 12.34 -9.93 7.67
CA PRO A 37 11.48 -8.75 7.58
C PRO A 37 11.83 -7.91 6.36
N LEU A 38 10.81 -7.24 5.82
CA LEU A 38 10.99 -6.17 4.85
C LEU A 38 11.45 -4.90 5.58
N THR A 39 12.23 -4.08 4.88
CA THR A 39 12.65 -2.77 5.36
C THR A 39 11.72 -1.69 4.79
N TRP A 40 11.34 -0.74 5.63
CA TRP A 40 10.53 0.40 5.20
C TRP A 40 11.35 1.31 4.28
N GLU A 41 10.79 1.66 3.12
CA GLU A 41 11.41 2.57 2.15
C GLU A 41 10.50 3.78 1.92
N PRO A 42 10.86 4.97 2.43
CA PRO A 42 10.02 6.17 2.26
C PRO A 42 9.73 6.55 0.81
N ARG A 43 10.63 6.21 -0.11
CA ARG A 43 10.43 6.49 -1.54
C ARG A 43 9.37 5.59 -2.15
N LEU A 44 9.28 4.33 -1.69
CA LEU A 44 8.18 3.41 -2.07
C LEU A 44 6.85 3.88 -1.47
N GLU A 45 6.87 4.41 -0.25
CA GLU A 45 5.68 5.01 0.36
C GLU A 45 5.15 6.16 -0.50
N ARG A 46 6.03 7.04 -1.01
CA ARG A 46 5.59 8.15 -1.88
C ARG A 46 4.98 7.64 -3.18
N SER A 47 5.55 6.62 -3.79
CA SER A 47 4.98 5.97 -4.97
C SER A 47 3.58 5.41 -4.67
N ALA A 48 3.45 4.67 -3.57
CA ALA A 48 2.19 4.10 -3.13
C ALA A 48 1.15 5.20 -2.85
N ARG A 49 1.55 6.30 -2.19
CA ARG A 49 0.67 7.43 -1.89
C ARG A 49 0.12 8.08 -3.14
N GLN A 50 0.98 8.34 -4.12
CA GLN A 50 0.54 8.91 -5.39
C GLN A 50 -0.49 8.00 -6.07
N HIS A 51 -0.30 6.70 -6.01
CA HIS A 51 -1.22 5.75 -6.62
C HIS A 51 -2.58 5.74 -5.91
N ASP A 52 -2.61 5.74 -4.57
CA ASP A 52 -3.86 5.85 -3.82
C ASP A 52 -4.66 7.08 -4.22
N LEU A 53 -3.99 8.23 -4.35
CA LEU A 53 -4.64 9.49 -4.73
C LEU A 53 -5.22 9.42 -6.15
N VAL A 54 -4.52 8.78 -7.08
CA VAL A 54 -5.00 8.63 -8.46
C VAL A 54 -6.19 7.67 -8.53
N MET A 55 -6.14 6.54 -7.83
CA MET A 55 -7.28 5.61 -7.75
C MET A 55 -8.51 6.31 -7.18
N ALA A 56 -8.35 7.01 -6.06
CA ALA A 56 -9.44 7.70 -5.38
C ALA A 56 -10.02 8.85 -6.20
N ALA A 57 -9.25 9.45 -7.10
CA ALA A 57 -9.69 10.55 -7.95
C ALA A 57 -10.66 10.12 -9.07
N GLY A 58 -10.85 8.81 -9.29
CA GLY A 58 -11.91 8.36 -10.18
C GLY A 58 -11.67 7.09 -10.98
N CYS A 59 -10.44 6.61 -11.10
CA CYS A 59 -10.22 5.40 -11.89
C CYS A 59 -10.65 4.12 -11.14
N GLY A 60 -10.73 4.18 -9.81
CA GLY A 60 -11.07 3.02 -8.99
C GLY A 60 -9.89 2.08 -8.75
N LEU A 61 -10.18 0.87 -8.30
CA LEU A 61 -9.16 -0.11 -7.92
C LEU A 61 -8.49 -0.70 -9.17
N MET A 62 -7.39 -0.09 -9.59
CA MET A 62 -6.62 -0.50 -10.76
C MET A 62 -5.12 -0.28 -10.49
N HIS A 63 -4.29 -1.23 -10.93
CA HIS A 63 -2.82 -1.08 -10.81
C HIS A 63 -2.28 0.08 -11.66
N GLN A 64 -2.90 0.36 -12.79
CA GLN A 64 -2.50 1.47 -13.63
C GLN A 64 -3.74 2.20 -14.15
N CYS A 65 -3.92 3.43 -13.68
CA CYS A 65 -5.00 4.29 -14.14
C CYS A 65 -4.67 4.91 -15.49
N PRO A 66 -5.68 5.36 -16.27
CA PRO A 66 -5.42 6.08 -17.51
C PRO A 66 -4.49 7.27 -17.28
N ASN A 67 -3.48 7.43 -18.13
CA ASN A 67 -2.46 8.49 -18.07
C ASN A 67 -1.51 8.41 -16.86
N GLU A 68 -1.58 7.36 -16.07
CA GLU A 68 -0.62 7.12 -15.00
C GLU A 68 0.56 6.32 -15.55
N PRO A 69 1.81 6.64 -15.18
CA PRO A 69 2.95 5.79 -15.52
C PRO A 69 2.80 4.39 -14.92
N ASP A 70 3.43 3.40 -15.54
CA ASP A 70 3.47 2.05 -15.00
C ASP A 70 4.20 2.00 -13.64
N LEU A 71 4.03 0.91 -12.92
CA LEU A 71 4.59 0.71 -11.59
C LEU A 71 6.10 0.97 -11.53
N GLY A 72 6.85 0.35 -12.43
CA GLY A 72 8.30 0.50 -12.46
C GLY A 72 8.72 1.95 -12.66
N THR A 73 8.06 2.66 -13.56
CA THR A 73 8.31 4.09 -13.81
C THR A 73 7.93 4.93 -12.60
N ARG A 74 6.79 4.67 -11.95
CA ARG A 74 6.38 5.40 -10.75
C ARG A 74 7.42 5.27 -9.63
N ILE A 75 7.92 4.06 -9.43
CA ILE A 75 8.94 3.76 -8.41
C ILE A 75 10.27 4.41 -8.76
N SER A 76 10.70 4.32 -10.03
CA SER A 76 11.92 4.96 -10.50
C SER A 76 11.86 6.48 -10.37
N ASN A 77 10.69 7.08 -10.60
CA ASN A 77 10.48 8.54 -10.46
C ASN A 77 10.68 9.02 -9.03
N GLN A 78 10.54 8.14 -8.03
CA GLN A 78 10.83 8.46 -6.64
C GLN A 78 12.30 8.26 -6.26
N GLY A 79 13.14 7.84 -7.21
CA GLY A 79 14.56 7.65 -6.98
C GLY A 79 14.95 6.26 -6.47
N VAL A 80 14.03 5.29 -6.48
CA VAL A 80 14.32 3.91 -6.09
C VAL A 80 15.01 3.19 -7.23
N GLN A 81 16.17 2.60 -6.96
CA GLN A 81 16.82 1.66 -7.87
C GLN A 81 16.30 0.26 -7.57
N TRP A 82 15.95 -0.49 -8.61
CA TRP A 82 15.33 -1.80 -8.46
C TRP A 82 15.64 -2.69 -9.66
N GLN A 83 15.52 -3.99 -9.44
CA GLN A 83 15.53 -5.01 -10.50
C GLN A 83 14.18 -5.72 -10.58
N GLU A 84 13.44 -5.73 -9.48
CA GLU A 84 12.12 -6.34 -9.39
C GLU A 84 11.24 -5.49 -8.48
N VAL A 85 10.01 -5.26 -8.92
CA VAL A 85 8.99 -4.51 -8.17
C VAL A 85 7.68 -5.28 -8.17
N GLY A 86 6.85 -5.00 -7.18
CA GLY A 86 5.49 -5.54 -7.09
C GLY A 86 4.57 -4.56 -6.40
N GLU A 87 3.28 -4.78 -6.54
CA GLU A 87 2.28 -3.91 -5.94
C GLU A 87 1.06 -4.73 -5.52
N ASN A 88 0.58 -4.47 -4.31
CA ASN A 88 -0.73 -4.90 -3.86
C ASN A 88 -1.60 -3.67 -3.68
N ILE A 89 -2.86 -3.76 -4.08
CA ILE A 89 -3.84 -2.69 -3.89
C ILE A 89 -5.11 -3.25 -3.26
N GLY A 90 -5.80 -2.41 -2.50
CA GLY A 90 -7.08 -2.73 -1.89
C GLY A 90 -7.90 -1.50 -1.62
N GLU A 91 -9.21 -1.69 -1.49
CA GLU A 91 -10.13 -0.63 -1.07
C GLU A 91 -11.23 -1.21 -0.20
N GLY A 92 -11.82 -0.37 0.60
CA GLY A 92 -12.99 -0.74 1.39
C GLY A 92 -13.53 0.42 2.21
N GLY A 93 -14.76 0.26 2.66
CA GLY A 93 -15.43 1.31 3.44
C GLY A 93 -16.92 1.05 3.56
N PRO A 94 -17.66 2.00 4.17
CA PRO A 94 -17.14 3.25 4.72
C PRO A 94 -16.41 3.06 6.06
N VAL A 95 -15.43 3.90 6.34
CA VAL A 95 -14.74 3.96 7.62
C VAL A 95 -15.00 5.32 8.28
N TYR A 96 -15.38 5.32 9.54
CA TYR A 96 -15.78 6.55 10.25
C TYR A 96 -14.95 6.83 11.51
N SER A 97 -14.05 5.91 11.87
CA SER A 97 -13.19 6.04 13.05
C SER A 97 -11.86 5.35 12.80
N ASN A 98 -10.87 5.59 13.64
CA ASN A 98 -9.59 4.89 13.60
C ASN A 98 -9.76 3.38 13.79
N SER A 99 -10.70 2.98 14.64
CA SER A 99 -11.02 1.57 14.86
C SER A 99 -11.61 0.93 13.59
N ASP A 100 -12.56 1.61 12.95
CA ASP A 100 -13.12 1.15 11.68
C ASP A 100 -12.03 1.00 10.62
N ALA A 101 -11.14 2.00 10.54
CA ALA A 101 -10.06 2.02 9.55
C ALA A 101 -9.10 0.85 9.77
N TRP A 102 -8.68 0.60 11.01
CA TRP A 102 -7.79 -0.53 11.29
C TRP A 102 -8.47 -1.87 11.01
N ASN A 103 -9.74 -2.02 11.36
CA ASN A 103 -10.50 -3.23 11.05
C ASN A 103 -10.59 -3.46 9.54
N MET A 104 -10.77 -2.39 8.76
CA MET A 104 -10.79 -2.48 7.30
C MET A 104 -9.42 -2.88 6.73
N VAL A 105 -8.34 -2.29 7.22
CA VAL A 105 -6.97 -2.65 6.82
C VAL A 105 -6.71 -4.13 7.10
N LEU A 106 -7.07 -4.61 8.29
CA LEU A 106 -6.92 -6.01 8.65
C LEU A 106 -7.75 -6.93 7.75
N MET A 107 -8.98 -6.56 7.45
CA MET A 107 -9.85 -7.34 6.57
C MET A 107 -9.22 -7.48 5.17
N ILE A 108 -8.72 -6.38 4.61
CA ILE A 108 -8.04 -6.39 3.32
C ILE A 108 -6.79 -7.28 3.38
N HIS A 109 -5.96 -7.08 4.40
CA HIS A 109 -4.72 -7.84 4.57
C HIS A 109 -4.99 -9.34 4.75
N GLN A 110 -5.96 -9.71 5.59
CA GLN A 110 -6.34 -11.10 5.79
C GLN A 110 -6.89 -11.75 4.52
N GLY A 111 -7.61 -10.97 3.71
CA GLY A 111 -8.07 -11.42 2.40
C GLY A 111 -6.89 -11.74 1.48
N MET A 112 -5.88 -10.87 1.43
CA MET A 112 -4.66 -11.10 0.65
C MET A 112 -3.89 -12.32 1.14
N MET A 113 -3.69 -12.44 2.45
CA MET A 113 -2.97 -13.57 3.06
C MET A 113 -3.73 -14.89 2.93
N GLY A 114 -5.06 -14.84 2.81
CA GLY A 114 -5.91 -16.02 2.66
C GLY A 114 -6.07 -16.52 1.23
N GLU A 115 -5.47 -15.86 0.25
CA GLU A 115 -5.56 -16.25 -1.16
C GLU A 115 -4.99 -17.65 -1.40
N LYS A 116 -5.52 -18.33 -2.41
CA LYS A 116 -5.12 -19.68 -2.80
C LYS A 116 -4.67 -19.70 -4.27
N PRO A 117 -3.65 -20.54 -4.59
CA PRO A 117 -3.26 -20.72 -5.98
C PRO A 117 -4.43 -21.17 -6.86
N PRO A 118 -4.54 -20.72 -8.12
CA PRO A 118 -3.58 -19.87 -8.82
C PRO A 118 -3.79 -18.34 -8.61
N ASP A 119 -4.82 -17.93 -7.86
CA ASP A 119 -5.23 -16.53 -7.71
C ASP A 119 -4.68 -15.96 -6.39
N ASP A 120 -3.39 -16.13 -6.16
CA ASP A 120 -2.72 -15.75 -4.92
C ASP A 120 -1.65 -14.66 -5.10
N GLY A 121 -1.84 -13.77 -6.07
CA GLY A 121 -0.84 -12.75 -6.41
C GLY A 121 -0.47 -11.82 -5.26
N HIS A 122 -1.45 -11.36 -4.48
CA HIS A 122 -1.17 -10.51 -3.32
C HIS A 122 -0.36 -11.27 -2.26
N ARG A 123 -0.77 -12.49 -1.95
CA ARG A 123 -0.06 -13.33 -0.98
C ARG A 123 1.37 -13.60 -1.43
N ARG A 124 1.59 -13.90 -2.71
CA ARG A 124 2.95 -14.13 -3.24
C ARG A 124 3.84 -12.91 -3.07
N ASN A 125 3.33 -11.70 -3.29
CA ASN A 125 4.09 -10.47 -3.04
C ASN A 125 4.46 -10.34 -1.57
N LEU A 126 3.50 -10.51 -0.67
CA LEU A 126 3.70 -10.37 0.78
C LEU A 126 4.72 -11.37 1.32
N LEU A 127 4.77 -12.58 0.77
CA LEU A 127 5.64 -13.67 1.20
C LEU A 127 6.82 -13.91 0.25
N SER A 128 7.10 -13.00 -0.67
CA SER A 128 8.22 -13.13 -1.58
C SER A 128 9.56 -13.04 -0.83
N LYS A 129 10.46 -13.97 -1.13
CA LYS A 129 11.85 -13.91 -0.65
C LYS A 129 12.73 -12.96 -1.45
N ASP A 130 12.23 -12.50 -2.60
CA ASP A 130 12.98 -11.64 -3.52
C ASP A 130 12.76 -10.16 -3.23
N PHE A 131 11.67 -9.79 -2.56
CA PHE A 131 11.44 -8.42 -2.11
C PHE A 131 12.09 -8.19 -0.74
N HIS A 132 12.76 -7.05 -0.59
CA HIS A 132 13.46 -6.66 0.63
C HIS A 132 12.97 -5.34 1.22
N ARG A 133 12.26 -4.54 0.42
CA ARG A 133 11.80 -3.19 0.80
C ARG A 133 10.32 -3.05 0.50
N ILE A 134 9.63 -2.28 1.32
CA ILE A 134 8.21 -1.98 1.16
C ILE A 134 7.94 -0.53 1.52
N GLY A 135 7.01 0.09 0.81
CA GLY A 135 6.35 1.32 1.23
C GLY A 135 4.84 1.10 1.17
N ILE A 136 4.15 1.57 2.18
CA ILE A 136 2.69 1.40 2.31
C ILE A 136 2.04 2.76 2.40
N SER A 137 0.97 2.96 1.65
CA SER A 137 0.10 4.11 1.77
C SER A 137 -1.31 3.66 2.14
N ILE A 138 -1.91 4.41 3.04
CA ILE A 138 -3.33 4.33 3.35
C ILE A 138 -3.89 5.73 3.17
N TYR A 139 -4.95 5.84 2.38
CA TYR A 139 -5.66 7.09 2.13
C TYR A 139 -7.14 6.90 2.37
N ILE A 140 -7.72 7.75 3.20
CA ILE A 140 -9.16 7.77 3.46
C ILE A 140 -9.71 9.01 2.78
N ASP A 141 -10.55 8.81 1.78
CA ASP A 141 -11.07 9.90 0.97
C ASP A 141 -12.28 10.58 1.61
N SER A 142 -12.79 11.62 0.95
CA SER A 142 -13.93 12.41 1.47
C SER A 142 -15.24 11.63 1.51
N LYS A 143 -15.31 10.46 0.90
CA LYS A 143 -16.48 9.55 0.92
C LYS A 143 -16.29 8.45 1.97
N ASN A 144 -15.26 8.55 2.81
CA ASN A 144 -14.89 7.54 3.82
C ASN A 144 -14.50 6.19 3.22
N THR A 145 -14.05 6.17 1.98
CA THR A 145 -13.44 4.99 1.37
C THR A 145 -11.95 4.95 1.72
N LEU A 146 -11.49 3.81 2.21
CA LEU A 146 -10.09 3.56 2.49
C LEU A 146 -9.43 2.92 1.27
N TRP A 147 -8.33 3.52 0.82
CA TRP A 147 -7.50 3.04 -0.27
C TRP A 147 -6.15 2.59 0.30
N LEU A 148 -5.68 1.46 -0.16
CA LEU A 148 -4.43 0.86 0.29
C LEU A 148 -3.57 0.50 -0.90
N THR A 149 -2.30 0.91 -0.86
CA THR A 149 -1.27 0.48 -1.82
C THR A 149 -0.02 0.04 -1.05
N GLU A 150 0.48 -1.11 -1.41
CA GLU A 150 1.76 -1.67 -0.92
C GLU A 150 2.68 -1.80 -2.12
N ASP A 151 3.74 -1.00 -2.18
CA ASP A 151 4.75 -1.07 -3.23
C ASP A 151 6.00 -1.78 -2.69
N PHE A 152 6.47 -2.77 -3.44
CA PHE A 152 7.60 -3.63 -3.07
C PHE A 152 8.76 -3.45 -4.06
N ALA A 153 9.98 -3.60 -3.57
CA ALA A 153 11.19 -3.69 -4.38
C ALA A 153 12.20 -4.66 -3.74
N ASN A 154 13.08 -5.18 -4.58
CA ASN A 154 14.20 -5.98 -4.12
C ASN A 154 15.27 -5.16 -3.42
#